data_38c1e0c4b66f377c6fdb12bb7a8cdcd9
#
_entry.id   38c1e0c4b66f377c6fdb12bb7a8cdcd9
#
_cell.length_a   1.000
_cell.length_b   1.000
_cell.length_c   1.000
_cell.angle_alpha   90.00
_cell.angle_beta   90.00
_cell.angle_gamma   90.00
#
_symmetry.space_group_name_H-M   'P 1'
#
loop_
_entity.id
_entity.type
_entity.pdbx_description
1 polymer ?
#
loop_
_entity_poly.entity_id
_entity_poly.type
_entity_poly.pdbx_seq_one_letter_code
_entity_poly.pdbx_strand_id
1 'polypeptide(L)'
;MSLHGNSVEERIWNYLYEKIGNKFGVAGLMGNLYAESGLIFNRVEMLCLKRLKENGKTYTDATYTADVDSGKISRAEFLNPLPGKVYGYSIAQWTSTNRKAGLYDSAKAKGVSIADEENCLEFLLTELN
;
A
#
# COMPACT_ATOMS: atom_id res chain seq x y z
N MET A 1 15.08 -5.11 9.73
CA MET A 1 14.32 -5.36 10.96
C MET A 1 13.02 -6.07 10.63
N SER A 2 12.71 -7.11 11.35
CA SER A 2 11.46 -7.81 11.12
C SER A 2 10.35 -7.22 12.00
N LEU A 3 9.11 -7.35 11.54
CA LEU A 3 7.94 -6.92 12.30
C LEU A 3 7.62 -7.95 13.39
N HIS A 4 7.11 -7.49 14.52
CA HIS A 4 6.79 -8.33 15.67
C HIS A 4 5.30 -8.27 15.99
N GLY A 5 4.68 -9.42 16.17
CA GLY A 5 3.30 -9.52 16.57
C GLY A 5 2.61 -10.72 15.94
N ASN A 6 1.53 -11.21 16.58
CA ASN A 6 0.81 -12.39 16.15
C ASN A 6 -0.30 -12.09 15.15
N SER A 7 -0.64 -10.82 14.99
CA SER A 7 -1.65 -10.38 14.02
C SER A 7 -1.12 -9.18 13.24
N VAL A 8 -1.75 -8.87 12.12
CA VAL A 8 -1.41 -7.69 11.33
C VAL A 8 -1.55 -6.43 12.19
N GLU A 9 -2.63 -6.32 12.96
CA GLU A 9 -2.86 -5.20 13.86
C GLU A 9 -1.72 -5.03 14.87
N GLU A 10 -1.32 -6.12 15.52
CA GLU A 10 -0.22 -6.07 16.49
C GLU A 10 1.10 -5.67 15.83
N ARG A 11 1.38 -6.21 14.65
CA ARG A 11 2.63 -5.88 13.95
C ARG A 11 2.69 -4.40 13.58
N ILE A 12 1.58 -3.85 13.10
CA ILE A 12 1.50 -2.43 12.76
C ILE A 12 1.65 -1.58 14.01
N TRP A 13 0.90 -1.90 15.07
CA TRP A 13 0.99 -1.17 16.32
C TRP A 13 2.40 -1.14 16.87
N ASN A 14 3.03 -2.33 16.97
CA ASN A 14 4.36 -2.45 17.54
C ASN A 14 5.41 -1.67 16.74
N TYR A 15 5.33 -1.77 15.42
CA TYR A 15 6.24 -1.03 14.54
C TYR A 15 6.09 0.48 14.71
N LEU A 16 4.85 0.95 14.63
CA LEU A 16 4.59 2.39 14.73
C LEU A 16 4.92 2.94 16.11
N TYR A 17 4.59 2.19 17.15
CA TYR A 17 4.91 2.62 18.51
C TYR A 17 6.43 2.73 18.71
N GLU A 18 7.17 1.76 18.22
CA GLU A 18 8.64 1.79 18.32
C GLU A 18 9.22 3.03 17.64
N LYS A 19 8.65 3.42 16.50
CA LYS A 19 9.16 4.56 15.72
C LYS A 19 8.63 5.90 16.18
N ILE A 20 7.38 5.97 16.59
CA ILE A 20 6.71 7.24 16.97
C ILE A 20 6.84 7.51 18.47
N GLY A 21 6.73 6.47 19.30
CA GLY A 21 6.88 6.59 20.74
C GLY A 21 5.70 7.21 21.50
N ASN A 22 4.60 7.49 20.80
CA ASN A 22 3.42 8.12 21.41
C ASN A 22 2.19 7.28 21.08
N LYS A 23 1.61 6.63 22.09
CA LYS A 23 0.49 5.70 21.88
C LYS A 23 -0.76 6.38 21.33
N PHE A 24 -1.00 7.65 21.67
CA PHE A 24 -2.16 8.38 21.14
C PHE A 24 -1.97 8.69 19.65
N GLY A 25 -0.75 9.07 19.26
CA GLY A 25 -0.44 9.28 17.86
C GLY A 25 -0.54 8.00 17.04
N VAL A 26 -0.07 6.89 17.60
CA VAL A 26 -0.18 5.59 16.95
C VAL A 26 -1.64 5.16 16.79
N ALA A 27 -2.45 5.32 17.86
CA ALA A 27 -3.87 4.96 17.79
C ALA A 27 -4.61 5.78 16.75
N GLY A 28 -4.34 7.09 16.68
CA GLY A 28 -4.95 7.96 15.67
C GLY A 28 -4.56 7.58 14.26
N LEU A 29 -3.28 7.30 14.04
CA LEU A 29 -2.79 6.87 12.73
C LEU A 29 -3.39 5.52 12.34
N MET A 30 -3.45 4.56 13.25
CA MET A 30 -4.07 3.26 12.96
C MET A 30 -5.56 3.40 12.63
N GLY A 31 -6.27 4.30 13.30
CA GLY A 31 -7.66 4.58 12.97
C GLY A 31 -7.83 5.09 11.56
N ASN A 32 -6.94 5.97 11.12
CA ASN A 32 -6.94 6.48 9.74
C ASN A 32 -6.64 5.37 8.74
N LEU A 33 -5.63 4.54 9.01
CA LEU A 33 -5.27 3.43 8.13
C LEU A 33 -6.39 2.39 8.03
N TYR A 34 -7.06 2.13 9.15
CA TYR A 34 -8.22 1.23 9.15
C TYR A 34 -9.35 1.78 8.28
N ALA A 35 -9.64 3.08 8.40
CA ALA A 35 -10.68 3.71 7.59
C ALA A 35 -10.33 3.69 6.10
N GLU A 36 -9.04 3.86 5.75
CA GLU A 36 -8.61 3.90 4.36
C GLU A 36 -8.62 2.51 3.70
N SER A 37 -8.15 1.48 4.39
CA SER A 37 -7.89 0.18 3.76
C SER A 37 -8.31 -1.02 4.58
N GLY A 38 -8.78 -0.84 5.81
CA GLY A 38 -9.00 -1.96 6.72
C GLY A 38 -7.70 -2.59 7.19
N LEU A 39 -6.59 -1.87 7.18
CA LEU A 39 -5.24 -2.34 7.52
C LEU A 39 -4.74 -3.43 6.55
N ILE A 40 -5.11 -3.32 5.27
CA ILE A 40 -4.76 -4.32 4.26
C ILE A 40 -3.67 -3.74 3.34
N PHE A 41 -2.50 -4.39 3.32
CA PHE A 41 -1.32 -3.89 2.60
C PHE A 41 -1.42 -4.00 1.08
N ASN A 42 -2.17 -4.96 0.55
CA ASN A 42 -2.33 -5.12 -0.90
C ASN A 42 -3.68 -4.60 -1.41
N ARG A 43 -4.35 -3.76 -0.64
CA ARG A 43 -5.68 -3.27 -1.00
C ARG A 43 -5.64 -2.40 -2.25
N VAL A 44 -6.31 -2.84 -3.30
CA VAL A 44 -6.56 -2.02 -4.50
C VAL A 44 -7.92 -1.35 -4.29
N GLU A 45 -8.01 -0.06 -4.58
CA GLU A 45 -9.28 0.66 -4.47
C GLU A 45 -10.34 -0.08 -5.28
N MET A 46 -11.52 -0.31 -4.69
CA MET A 46 -12.58 -1.09 -5.33
C MET A 46 -12.99 -0.51 -6.67
N LEU A 47 -13.01 0.81 -6.79
CA LEU A 47 -13.36 1.47 -8.04
C LEU A 47 -12.36 1.14 -9.14
N CYS A 48 -11.07 1.00 -8.78
CA CYS A 48 -10.04 0.59 -9.74
C CYS A 48 -10.33 -0.81 -10.29
N LEU A 49 -10.60 -1.75 -9.39
CA LEU A 49 -10.91 -3.13 -9.80
C LEU A 49 -12.16 -3.18 -10.68
N LYS A 50 -13.16 -2.40 -10.33
CA LYS A 50 -14.40 -2.33 -11.10
C LYS A 50 -14.17 -1.79 -12.50
N ARG A 51 -13.41 -0.68 -12.62
CA ARG A 51 -13.14 -0.06 -13.92
C ARG A 51 -12.27 -0.96 -14.80
N LEU A 52 -11.29 -1.64 -14.22
CA LEU A 52 -10.48 -2.59 -14.98
C LEU A 52 -11.32 -3.75 -15.49
N LYS A 53 -12.26 -4.24 -14.68
CA LYS A 53 -13.18 -5.30 -15.09
C LYS A 53 -14.05 -4.85 -16.27
N GLU A 54 -14.52 -3.61 -16.24
CA GLU A 54 -15.28 -3.03 -17.34
C GLU A 54 -14.46 -2.96 -18.63
N ASN A 55 -13.14 -2.95 -18.51
CA ASN A 55 -12.21 -2.96 -19.63
C ASN A 55 -11.64 -4.36 -19.92
N GLY A 56 -12.29 -5.41 -19.43
CA GLY A 56 -11.92 -6.79 -19.73
C GLY A 56 -10.78 -7.35 -18.90
N LYS A 57 -10.39 -6.69 -17.81
CA LYS A 57 -9.28 -7.11 -16.95
C LYS A 57 -9.79 -7.39 -15.55
N THR A 58 -9.91 -8.66 -15.19
CA THR A 58 -10.42 -9.06 -13.88
C THR A 58 -9.27 -9.34 -12.92
N TYR A 59 -9.23 -8.60 -11.81
CA TYR A 59 -8.21 -8.74 -10.78
C TYR A 59 -8.83 -8.85 -9.39
N THR A 60 -8.09 -9.50 -8.49
CA THR A 60 -8.26 -9.39 -7.04
C THR A 60 -7.09 -8.55 -6.51
N ASP A 61 -7.12 -8.19 -5.23
CA ASP A 61 -5.99 -7.51 -4.60
C ASP A 61 -4.69 -8.32 -4.80
N ALA A 62 -4.77 -9.62 -4.58
CA ALA A 62 -3.60 -10.50 -4.68
C ALA A 62 -3.07 -10.64 -6.11
N THR A 63 -3.96 -10.84 -7.09
CA THR A 63 -3.53 -11.02 -8.49
C THR A 63 -3.02 -9.72 -9.10
N TYR A 64 -3.63 -8.60 -8.75
CA TYR A 64 -3.16 -7.30 -9.18
C TYR A 64 -1.74 -7.04 -8.65
N THR A 65 -1.53 -7.25 -7.36
CA THR A 65 -0.22 -7.07 -6.74
C THR A 65 0.82 -7.97 -7.37
N ALA A 66 0.50 -9.25 -7.60
CA ALA A 66 1.41 -10.19 -8.24
C ALA A 66 1.81 -9.74 -9.65
N ASP A 67 0.86 -9.20 -10.42
CA ASP A 67 1.15 -8.74 -11.77
C ASP A 67 1.98 -7.46 -11.78
N VAL A 68 1.78 -6.56 -10.80
CA VAL A 68 2.66 -5.39 -10.65
C VAL A 68 4.07 -5.84 -10.26
N ASP A 69 4.18 -6.74 -9.29
CA ASP A 69 5.48 -7.22 -8.81
C ASP A 69 6.27 -7.92 -9.91
N SER A 70 5.60 -8.67 -10.78
CA SER A 70 6.25 -9.41 -11.87
C SER A 70 6.52 -8.56 -13.10
N GLY A 71 5.97 -7.37 -13.18
CA GLY A 71 6.13 -6.47 -14.33
C GLY A 71 5.09 -6.68 -15.42
N LYS A 72 4.12 -7.59 -15.25
CA LYS A 72 3.01 -7.73 -16.20
C LYS A 72 2.17 -6.47 -16.25
N ILE A 73 1.96 -5.85 -15.10
CA ILE A 73 1.44 -4.49 -15.01
C ILE A 73 2.68 -3.60 -14.86
N SER A 74 2.91 -2.72 -15.83
CA SER A 74 4.09 -1.86 -15.82
C SER A 74 3.98 -0.80 -14.74
N ARG A 75 5.11 -0.15 -14.42
CA ARG A 75 5.12 1.00 -13.50
C ARG A 75 4.14 2.07 -13.96
N ALA A 76 4.15 2.41 -15.24
CA ALA A 76 3.25 3.43 -15.79
C ALA A 76 1.79 3.05 -15.61
N GLU A 77 1.45 1.78 -15.84
CA GLU A 77 0.08 1.27 -15.66
C GLU A 77 -0.33 1.23 -14.19
N PHE A 78 0.62 0.92 -13.30
CA PHE A 78 0.34 0.98 -11.86
C PHE A 78 0.02 2.42 -11.43
N LEU A 79 0.75 3.40 -11.92
CA LEU A 79 0.54 4.81 -11.58
C LEU A 79 -0.77 5.34 -12.16
N ASN A 80 -1.09 4.97 -13.38
CA ASN A 80 -2.32 5.37 -14.07
C ASN A 80 -2.97 4.14 -14.70
N PRO A 81 -3.79 3.38 -13.95
CA PRO A 81 -4.39 2.15 -14.46
C PRO A 81 -5.27 2.36 -15.68
N LEU A 82 -5.87 3.54 -15.80
CA LEU A 82 -6.62 3.97 -16.98
C LEU A 82 -6.17 5.37 -17.34
N PRO A 83 -6.27 5.79 -18.62
CA PRO A 83 -5.81 7.10 -19.05
C PRO A 83 -6.39 8.24 -18.21
N GLY A 84 -5.50 9.04 -17.61
CA GLY A 84 -5.89 10.21 -16.81
C GLY A 84 -6.57 9.87 -15.48
N LYS A 85 -6.51 8.62 -15.03
CA LYS A 85 -7.15 8.18 -13.78
C LYS A 85 -6.12 7.67 -12.79
N VAL A 86 -6.31 8.03 -11.52
CA VAL A 86 -5.48 7.54 -10.42
C VAL A 86 -6.39 6.87 -9.38
N TYR A 87 -5.88 5.80 -8.76
CA TYR A 87 -6.64 5.03 -7.78
C TYR A 87 -5.73 4.65 -6.62
N GLY A 88 -6.36 4.47 -5.43
CA GLY A 88 -5.64 4.13 -4.23
C GLY A 88 -5.09 2.72 -4.20
N TYR A 89 -3.94 2.54 -3.57
CA TYR A 89 -3.32 1.24 -3.35
C TYR A 89 -2.69 1.17 -1.95
N SER A 90 -2.76 -0.02 -1.35
CA SER A 90 -2.10 -0.40 -0.12
C SER A 90 -2.75 0.19 1.14
N ILE A 91 -2.07 0.08 2.26
CA ILE A 91 -2.60 0.36 3.60
C ILE A 91 -3.04 1.82 3.78
N ALA A 92 -2.34 2.77 3.14
CA ALA A 92 -2.67 4.18 3.21
C ALA A 92 -3.44 4.67 1.99
N GLN A 93 -3.79 3.78 1.07
CA GLN A 93 -4.47 4.10 -0.19
C GLN A 93 -3.77 5.25 -0.92
N TRP A 94 -2.48 5.08 -1.15
CA TRP A 94 -1.69 6.03 -1.93
C TRP A 94 -2.29 6.15 -3.32
N THR A 95 -2.66 7.36 -3.71
CA THR A 95 -3.45 7.60 -4.92
C THR A 95 -2.71 8.43 -5.96
N SER A 96 -2.08 9.53 -5.55
CA SER A 96 -1.39 10.39 -6.49
C SER A 96 -0.22 9.68 -7.15
N THR A 97 0.12 10.10 -8.37
CA THR A 97 1.21 9.52 -9.14
C THR A 97 2.53 9.56 -8.36
N ASN A 98 2.83 10.69 -7.71
CA ASN A 98 4.07 10.84 -6.96
C ASN A 98 4.14 9.90 -5.75
N ARG A 99 3.04 9.74 -5.01
CA ARG A 99 3.02 8.88 -3.84
C ARG A 99 3.11 7.40 -4.23
N LYS A 100 2.37 7.00 -5.26
CA LYS A 100 2.44 5.62 -5.76
C LYS A 100 3.82 5.32 -6.33
N ALA A 101 4.42 6.28 -7.04
CA ALA A 101 5.79 6.12 -7.55
C ALA A 101 6.79 5.93 -6.40
N GLY A 102 6.63 6.69 -5.32
CA GLY A 102 7.48 6.54 -4.14
C GLY A 102 7.40 5.15 -3.54
N LEU A 103 6.18 4.63 -3.35
CA LEU A 103 5.98 3.27 -2.85
C LEU A 103 6.59 2.24 -3.79
N TYR A 104 6.27 2.33 -5.07
CA TYR A 104 6.77 1.39 -6.09
C TYR A 104 8.29 1.35 -6.12
N ASP A 105 8.92 2.53 -6.21
CA ASP A 105 10.36 2.62 -6.34
C ASP A 105 11.09 2.16 -5.08
N SER A 106 10.53 2.45 -3.89
CA SER A 106 11.13 1.98 -2.62
C SER A 106 11.09 0.45 -2.52
N ALA A 107 9.99 -0.17 -2.95
CA ALA A 107 9.87 -1.62 -2.96
C ALA A 107 10.85 -2.26 -3.95
N LYS A 108 10.94 -1.72 -5.16
CA LYS A 108 11.87 -2.22 -6.18
C LYS A 108 13.33 -2.09 -5.74
N ALA A 109 13.70 -0.97 -5.10
CA ALA A 109 15.06 -0.77 -4.60
C ALA A 109 15.45 -1.82 -3.55
N LYS A 110 14.48 -2.30 -2.78
CA LYS A 110 14.72 -3.32 -1.75
C LYS A 110 14.52 -4.75 -2.26
N GLY A 111 14.00 -4.92 -3.46
CA GLY A 111 13.70 -6.23 -4.02
C GLY A 111 12.53 -6.92 -3.33
N VAL A 112 11.55 -6.17 -2.85
CA VAL A 112 10.37 -6.70 -2.16
C VAL A 112 9.10 -6.35 -2.92
N SER A 113 7.99 -7.00 -2.55
CA SER A 113 6.67 -6.70 -3.12
C SER A 113 6.24 -5.27 -2.79
N ILE A 114 5.44 -4.67 -3.67
CA ILE A 114 4.80 -3.38 -3.38
C ILE A 114 3.86 -3.46 -2.17
N ALA A 115 3.47 -4.67 -1.76
CA ALA A 115 2.62 -4.91 -0.59
C ALA A 115 3.42 -5.35 0.63
N ASP A 116 4.75 -5.33 0.59
CA ASP A 116 5.58 -5.72 1.72
C ASP A 116 5.27 -4.87 2.94
N GLU A 117 4.90 -5.51 4.05
CA GLU A 117 4.43 -4.80 5.25
C GLU A 117 5.45 -3.80 5.78
N GLU A 118 6.68 -4.24 5.95
CA GLU A 118 7.72 -3.38 6.51
C GLU A 118 8.04 -2.20 5.59
N ASN A 119 8.16 -2.44 4.29
CA ASN A 119 8.41 -1.36 3.34
C ASN A 119 7.28 -0.36 3.29
N CYS A 120 6.02 -0.82 3.32
CA CYS A 120 4.86 0.07 3.33
C CYS A 120 4.85 0.96 4.57
N LEU A 121 5.14 0.39 5.74
CA LEU A 121 5.18 1.16 6.98
C LEU A 121 6.35 2.13 7.01
N GLU A 122 7.51 1.72 6.51
CA GLU A 122 8.67 2.59 6.42
C GLU A 122 8.40 3.77 5.48
N PHE A 123 7.80 3.50 4.33
CA PHE A 123 7.41 4.55 3.38
C PHE A 123 6.41 5.51 4.01
N LEU A 124 5.41 4.99 4.73
CA LEU A 124 4.43 5.80 5.45
C LEU A 124 5.12 6.77 6.40
N LEU A 125 6.06 6.29 7.21
CA LEU A 125 6.78 7.14 8.16
C LEU A 125 7.62 8.19 7.46
N THR A 126 8.19 7.87 6.31
CA THR A 126 8.95 8.83 5.50
C THR A 126 8.07 10.01 5.10
N GLU A 127 6.80 9.75 4.76
CA GLU A 127 5.85 10.80 4.38
C GLU A 127 5.44 11.69 5.57
N LEU A 128 5.45 11.14 6.78
CA LEU A 128 5.02 11.85 7.98
C LEU A 128 6.11 12.74 8.57
N ASN A 129 7.35 12.56 8.16
CA ASN A 129 8.48 13.33 8.66
C ASN A 129 8.76 14.59 7.84
#